data_fe2c4f1dc6d6efcdc256d904dd5ce014
#
_entry.id   fe2c4f1dc6d6efcdc256d904dd5ce014
#
_cell.length_a   1.000
_cell.length_b   1.000
_cell.length_c   1.000
_cell.angle_alpha   90.00
_cell.angle_beta   90.00
_cell.angle_gamma   90.00
#
_symmetry.space_group_name_H-M   'P 1'
#
loop_
_entity.id
_entity.type
_entity.pdbx_description
1 polymer ?
#
loop_
_entity_poly.entity_id
_entity_poly.type
_entity_poly.pdbx_seq_one_letter_code
_entity_poly.pdbx_strand_id
1 'polypeptide(L)'
;VVLERFPSANILGAYGRVDTINPDDIKIISTKFSKVGKVTLDRYKNLEWVVCRAHGVDTVNLEECRKRNVGVVATAPTAKPCGQWICDKITEDDAVLIFGNGSISKEVQKRIGNFNVVNTKTGQNEIDRYLKFCKTIIITLPLNKSTKNYFDRTLFSKIQNQITIISIARGGVIDSGALLDFNSKGKLKIGHFDMLSSDNRNVVASQKNIR
;
A
#
# COMPACT_ATOMS: atom_id res chain seq x y z
N VAL A 1 6.18 13.05 -18.71
CA VAL A 1 6.69 11.73 -19.11
C VAL A 1 5.80 11.10 -20.19
N VAL A 2 4.46 10.96 -20.01
CA VAL A 2 3.60 10.37 -21.04
C VAL A 2 3.51 11.30 -22.26
N LEU A 3 3.30 12.61 -22.06
CA LEU A 3 3.21 13.59 -23.15
C LEU A 3 4.54 13.83 -23.85
N GLU A 4 5.66 13.73 -23.15
CA GLU A 4 6.99 13.83 -23.76
C GLU A 4 7.27 12.67 -24.72
N ARG A 5 6.75 11.49 -24.42
CA ARG A 5 6.92 10.28 -25.23
C ARG A 5 5.85 10.16 -26.34
N PHE A 6 4.70 10.78 -26.15
CA PHE A 6 3.57 10.77 -27.06
C PHE A 6 3.00 12.20 -27.22
N PRO A 7 3.74 13.11 -27.88
CA PRO A 7 3.36 14.54 -27.97
C PRO A 7 2.04 14.80 -28.71
N SER A 8 1.61 13.85 -29.55
CA SER A 8 0.34 13.90 -30.26
C SER A 8 -0.81 13.14 -29.58
N ALA A 9 -0.61 12.66 -28.33
CA ALA A 9 -1.63 11.89 -27.64
C ALA A 9 -2.82 12.77 -27.23
N ASN A 10 -4.02 12.41 -27.68
CA ASN A 10 -5.24 12.94 -27.14
C ASN A 10 -5.51 12.29 -25.77
N ILE A 11 -5.50 13.08 -24.70
CA ILE A 11 -5.81 12.60 -23.35
C ILE A 11 -7.31 12.70 -23.15
N LEU A 12 -7.98 11.57 -23.19
CA LEU A 12 -9.38 11.46 -22.84
C LEU A 12 -9.50 11.15 -21.34
N GLY A 13 -9.94 12.14 -20.57
CA GLY A 13 -10.26 11.95 -19.15
C GLY A 13 -11.62 11.28 -19.01
N ALA A 14 -11.65 10.01 -18.66
CA ALA A 14 -12.90 9.30 -18.40
C ALA A 14 -13.15 9.20 -16.89
N TYR A 15 -13.95 10.12 -16.37
CA TYR A 15 -14.75 9.92 -15.17
C TYR A 15 -16.14 9.45 -15.63
N GLY A 16 -16.37 8.13 -15.68
CA GLY A 16 -17.66 7.60 -16.09
C GLY A 16 -17.58 6.61 -17.26
N ARG A 17 -18.70 6.38 -17.92
CA ARG A 17 -18.81 5.43 -19.03
C ARG A 17 -17.99 5.88 -20.24
N VAL A 18 -17.09 5.01 -20.68
CA VAL A 18 -16.23 5.18 -21.85
C VAL A 18 -16.88 4.54 -23.08
N ASP A 19 -18.21 4.53 -23.14
CA ASP A 19 -18.96 3.79 -24.15
C ASP A 19 -18.89 4.43 -25.54
N THR A 20 -18.40 5.69 -25.62
CA THR A 20 -18.29 6.49 -26.86
C THR A 20 -16.93 6.43 -27.54
N ILE A 21 -15.94 5.77 -26.94
CA ILE A 21 -14.58 5.71 -27.48
C ILE A 21 -14.38 4.36 -28.16
N ASN A 22 -13.91 4.36 -29.39
CA ASN A 22 -13.52 3.14 -30.06
C ASN A 22 -12.35 2.49 -29.30
N PRO A 23 -12.51 1.26 -28.77
CA PRO A 23 -11.46 0.58 -28.02
C PRO A 23 -10.14 0.43 -28.80
N ASP A 24 -10.20 0.36 -30.11
CA ASP A 24 -9.01 0.15 -30.95
C ASP A 24 -8.14 1.41 -31.07
N ASP A 25 -8.67 2.58 -30.72
CA ASP A 25 -7.92 3.84 -30.70
C ASP A 25 -7.13 4.03 -29.39
N ILE A 26 -7.39 3.18 -28.38
CA ILE A 26 -6.76 3.33 -27.07
C ILE A 26 -5.40 2.63 -27.03
N LYS A 27 -4.34 3.43 -26.93
CA LYS A 27 -2.97 2.97 -26.80
C LYS A 27 -2.42 3.03 -25.38
N ILE A 28 -2.99 3.92 -24.55
CA ILE A 28 -2.50 4.13 -23.17
C ILE A 28 -3.70 4.18 -22.22
N ILE A 29 -3.63 3.40 -21.14
CA ILE A 29 -4.54 3.48 -20.01
C ILE A 29 -3.81 4.04 -18.80
N SER A 30 -4.36 5.10 -18.19
CA SER A 30 -3.90 5.63 -16.92
C SER A 30 -4.87 5.20 -15.81
N THR A 31 -4.36 4.48 -14.80
CA THR A 31 -5.17 3.97 -13.68
C THR A 31 -4.55 4.31 -12.34
N LYS A 32 -5.38 4.46 -11.30
CA LYS A 32 -4.94 4.54 -9.90
C LYS A 32 -5.46 3.35 -9.09
N PHE A 33 -6.74 3.02 -9.24
CA PHE A 33 -7.42 2.00 -8.45
C PHE A 33 -8.13 0.94 -9.29
N SER A 34 -8.41 1.23 -10.57
CA SER A 34 -9.10 0.29 -11.45
C SER A 34 -8.20 -0.89 -11.81
N LYS A 35 -8.77 -2.09 -11.75
CA LYS A 35 -8.06 -3.31 -12.13
C LYS A 35 -7.85 -3.35 -13.65
N VAL A 36 -6.61 -3.62 -14.06
CA VAL A 36 -6.24 -3.90 -15.44
C VAL A 36 -5.82 -5.37 -15.53
N GLY A 37 -6.71 -6.18 -16.08
CA GLY A 37 -6.51 -7.62 -16.23
C GLY A 37 -6.95 -8.10 -17.62
N LYS A 38 -7.14 -9.41 -17.75
CA LYS A 38 -7.49 -10.04 -19.03
C LYS A 38 -8.67 -9.34 -19.73
N VAL A 39 -9.76 -9.06 -19.02
CA VAL A 39 -10.95 -8.41 -19.59
C VAL A 39 -10.64 -7.02 -20.18
N THR A 40 -9.85 -6.22 -19.46
CA THR A 40 -9.42 -4.89 -19.94
C THR A 40 -8.54 -5.02 -21.18
N LEU A 41 -7.59 -5.95 -21.15
CA LEU A 41 -6.64 -6.17 -22.25
C LEU A 41 -7.30 -6.81 -23.47
N ASP A 42 -8.35 -7.61 -23.30
CA ASP A 42 -9.15 -8.16 -24.39
C ASP A 42 -9.98 -7.06 -25.08
N ARG A 43 -10.46 -6.07 -24.32
CA ARG A 43 -11.22 -4.92 -24.85
C ARG A 43 -10.33 -3.96 -25.63
N TYR A 44 -9.12 -3.67 -25.15
CA TYR A 44 -8.21 -2.67 -25.74
C TYR A 44 -7.02 -3.38 -26.41
N LYS A 45 -7.26 -3.92 -27.59
CA LYS A 45 -6.28 -4.79 -28.30
C LYS A 45 -5.01 -4.05 -28.76
N ASN A 46 -5.13 -2.74 -29.02
CA ASN A 46 -4.02 -1.89 -29.45
C ASN A 46 -3.32 -1.17 -28.28
N LEU A 47 -3.59 -1.63 -27.04
CA LEU A 47 -2.98 -1.04 -25.85
C LEU A 47 -1.47 -1.30 -25.83
N GLU A 48 -0.69 -0.23 -25.74
CA GLU A 48 0.77 -0.27 -25.66
C GLU A 48 1.27 -0.06 -24.23
N TRP A 49 0.56 0.75 -23.44
CA TRP A 49 1.02 1.11 -22.09
C TRP A 49 -0.11 1.18 -21.05
N VAL A 50 0.23 0.73 -19.84
CA VAL A 50 -0.55 0.99 -18.62
C VAL A 50 0.27 1.87 -17.69
N VAL A 51 -0.26 3.05 -17.37
CA VAL A 51 0.36 4.03 -16.50
C VAL A 51 -0.35 4.00 -15.14
N CYS A 52 0.31 3.48 -14.12
CA CYS A 52 -0.20 3.45 -12.76
C CYS A 52 0.13 4.77 -12.06
N ARG A 53 -0.88 5.58 -11.74
CA ARG A 53 -0.74 6.81 -10.94
C ARG A 53 -0.64 6.50 -9.45
N ALA A 54 0.18 5.51 -9.12
CA ALA A 54 0.43 5.02 -7.76
C ALA A 54 1.86 4.49 -7.66
N HIS A 55 2.32 4.30 -6.44
CA HIS A 55 3.64 3.70 -6.20
C HIS A 55 3.67 2.20 -6.53
N GLY A 56 2.56 1.51 -6.30
CA GLY A 56 2.39 0.08 -6.61
C GLY A 56 1.62 -0.17 -7.90
N VAL A 57 1.85 -1.33 -8.48
CA VAL A 57 1.16 -1.85 -9.68
C VAL A 57 0.25 -3.03 -9.36
N ASP A 58 -0.16 -3.16 -8.12
CA ASP A 58 -0.97 -4.25 -7.57
C ASP A 58 -2.36 -4.39 -8.23
N THR A 59 -2.84 -3.34 -8.88
CA THR A 59 -4.08 -3.36 -9.67
C THR A 59 -3.91 -3.90 -11.09
N VAL A 60 -2.67 -4.12 -11.55
CA VAL A 60 -2.37 -4.55 -12.92
C VAL A 60 -1.90 -6.00 -12.94
N ASN A 61 -2.48 -6.81 -13.81
CA ASN A 61 -1.99 -8.16 -14.07
C ASN A 61 -0.75 -8.10 -14.97
N LEU A 62 0.43 -8.06 -14.33
CA LEU A 62 1.71 -7.94 -15.03
C LEU A 62 2.00 -9.11 -15.97
N GLU A 63 1.53 -10.31 -15.65
CA GLU A 63 1.72 -11.50 -16.49
C GLU A 63 0.96 -11.35 -17.80
N GLU A 64 -0.32 -10.97 -17.72
CA GLU A 64 -1.16 -10.74 -18.91
C GLU A 64 -0.63 -9.57 -19.77
N CYS A 65 -0.13 -8.51 -19.14
CA CYS A 65 0.50 -7.41 -19.86
C CYS A 65 1.76 -7.87 -20.61
N ARG A 66 2.61 -8.68 -19.95
CA ARG A 66 3.82 -9.23 -20.57
C ARG A 66 3.51 -10.13 -21.76
N LYS A 67 2.50 -11.01 -21.66
CA LYS A 67 2.07 -11.89 -22.76
C LYS A 67 1.64 -11.12 -24.01
N ARG A 68 1.23 -9.86 -23.84
CA ARG A 68 0.70 -9.00 -24.91
C ARG A 68 1.63 -7.86 -25.30
N ASN A 69 2.86 -7.86 -24.79
CA ASN A 69 3.83 -6.78 -24.96
C ASN A 69 3.33 -5.40 -24.52
N VAL A 70 2.43 -5.34 -23.53
CA VAL A 70 1.94 -4.09 -22.95
C VAL A 70 2.90 -3.63 -21.85
N GLY A 71 3.49 -2.45 -22.02
CA GLY A 71 4.37 -1.84 -21.02
C GLY A 71 3.59 -1.41 -19.79
N VAL A 72 4.19 -1.56 -18.59
CA VAL A 72 3.59 -1.08 -17.34
C VAL A 72 4.58 -0.17 -16.63
N VAL A 73 4.12 1.02 -16.26
CA VAL A 73 4.93 1.99 -15.54
C VAL A 73 4.18 2.56 -14.34
N ALA A 74 4.86 2.63 -13.19
CA ALA A 74 4.39 3.37 -12.03
C ALA A 74 5.00 4.77 -12.03
N THR A 75 4.16 5.80 -11.90
CA THR A 75 4.62 7.21 -12.10
C THR A 75 4.88 7.95 -10.80
N ALA A 76 4.68 7.34 -9.65
CA ALA A 76 4.64 8.10 -8.43
C ALA A 76 6.00 8.22 -7.73
N PRO A 77 6.65 9.39 -7.76
CA PRO A 77 7.68 9.74 -6.79
C PRO A 77 7.02 10.11 -5.45
N THR A 78 6.14 9.23 -4.93
CA THR A 78 5.36 9.48 -3.69
C THR A 78 6.13 9.09 -2.43
N ALA A 79 7.33 8.55 -2.54
CA ALA A 79 8.10 8.10 -1.39
C ALA A 79 8.36 9.24 -0.39
N LYS A 80 8.79 10.41 -0.88
CA LYS A 80 9.10 11.56 -0.03
C LYS A 80 7.88 12.12 0.71
N PRO A 81 6.75 12.47 0.06
CA PRO A 81 5.57 12.95 0.77
C PRO A 81 4.93 11.88 1.66
N CYS A 82 4.92 10.60 1.27
CA CYS A 82 4.44 9.52 2.14
C CYS A 82 5.34 9.34 3.36
N GLY A 83 6.67 9.40 3.19
CA GLY A 83 7.61 9.35 4.29
C GLY A 83 7.41 10.51 5.28
N GLN A 84 7.19 11.71 4.78
CA GLN A 84 6.90 12.88 5.61
C GLN A 84 5.60 12.69 6.39
N TRP A 85 4.51 12.29 5.70
CA TRP A 85 3.21 12.03 6.36
C TRP A 85 3.31 11.00 7.49
N ILE A 86 4.14 9.96 7.34
CA ILE A 86 4.40 8.99 8.40
C ILE A 86 5.13 9.65 9.57
N CYS A 87 6.20 10.39 9.28
CA CYS A 87 7.04 11.02 10.32
C CYS A 87 6.27 12.04 11.16
N ASP A 88 5.33 12.77 10.56
CA ASP A 88 4.47 13.74 11.26
C ASP A 88 3.56 13.10 12.34
N LYS A 89 3.50 11.76 12.40
CA LYS A 89 2.68 10.99 13.35
C LYS A 89 3.50 10.24 14.39
N ILE A 90 4.81 10.30 14.29
CA ILE A 90 5.73 9.67 15.23
C ILE A 90 6.06 10.67 16.34
N THR A 91 6.04 10.22 17.60
CA THR A 91 6.54 11.01 18.72
C THR A 91 8.04 10.75 18.92
N GLU A 92 8.77 11.73 19.42
CA GLU A 92 10.25 11.71 19.50
C GLU A 92 10.81 10.54 20.31
N ASP A 93 10.06 10.06 21.32
CA ASP A 93 10.48 8.98 22.22
C ASP A 93 10.06 7.57 21.75
N ASP A 94 9.51 7.45 20.55
CA ASP A 94 9.00 6.18 20.08
C ASP A 94 10.13 5.22 19.67
N ALA A 95 10.09 4.01 20.23
CA ALA A 95 10.81 2.87 19.67
C ALA A 95 10.06 2.36 18.44
N VAL A 96 10.56 2.68 17.27
CA VAL A 96 9.87 2.43 16.00
C VAL A 96 10.27 1.11 15.38
N LEU A 97 9.29 0.30 14.98
CA LEU A 97 9.49 -0.90 14.18
C LEU A 97 8.86 -0.74 12.80
N ILE A 98 9.68 -0.78 11.77
CA ILE A 98 9.25 -0.58 10.37
C ILE A 98 9.16 -1.94 9.67
N PHE A 99 7.97 -2.30 9.21
CA PHE A 99 7.75 -3.44 8.33
C PHE A 99 7.81 -3.02 6.86
N GLY A 100 8.87 -3.48 6.18
CA GLY A 100 9.20 -3.16 4.81
C GLY A 100 10.47 -2.33 4.68
N ASN A 101 11.23 -2.53 3.60
CA ASN A 101 12.49 -1.82 3.31
C ASN A 101 12.50 -1.24 1.90
N GLY A 102 11.34 -0.74 1.44
CA GLY A 102 11.17 -0.06 0.15
C GLY A 102 11.53 1.42 0.20
N SER A 103 11.26 2.13 -0.89
CA SER A 103 11.58 3.56 -1.04
C SER A 103 10.92 4.44 0.03
N ILE A 104 9.67 4.18 0.40
CA ILE A 104 8.99 4.96 1.45
C ILE A 104 9.62 4.70 2.82
N SER A 105 9.88 3.43 3.16
CA SER A 105 10.57 3.08 4.39
C SER A 105 11.93 3.79 4.50
N LYS A 106 12.70 3.80 3.42
CA LYS A 106 14.00 4.51 3.37
C LYS A 106 13.86 6.02 3.58
N GLU A 107 12.78 6.63 3.10
CA GLU A 107 12.52 8.06 3.36
C GLU A 107 12.16 8.33 4.82
N VAL A 108 11.46 7.40 5.49
CA VAL A 108 11.21 7.47 6.95
C VAL A 108 12.52 7.33 7.71
N GLN A 109 13.33 6.31 7.40
CA GLN A 109 14.62 6.03 8.05
C GLN A 109 15.59 7.23 8.03
N LYS A 110 15.53 8.07 6.99
CA LYS A 110 16.34 9.30 6.90
C LYS A 110 15.95 10.38 7.92
N ARG A 111 14.75 10.28 8.51
CA ARG A 111 14.14 11.35 9.33
C ARG A 111 13.99 11.00 10.80
N ILE A 112 14.12 9.72 11.14
CA ILE A 112 13.97 9.23 12.51
C ILE A 112 15.26 8.59 13.01
N GLY A 113 15.53 8.71 14.31
CA GLY A 113 16.80 8.26 14.92
C GLY A 113 16.74 6.85 15.50
N ASN A 114 15.62 6.47 16.13
CA ASN A 114 15.49 5.20 16.86
C ASN A 114 14.51 4.26 16.18
N PHE A 115 15.01 3.35 15.34
CA PHE A 115 14.18 2.41 14.61
C PHE A 115 14.85 1.07 14.35
N ASN A 116 14.02 0.04 14.15
CA ASN A 116 14.41 -1.23 13.57
C ASN A 116 13.62 -1.49 12.30
N VAL A 117 14.21 -2.16 11.32
CA VAL A 117 13.57 -2.48 10.03
C VAL A 117 13.52 -3.98 9.85
N VAL A 118 12.34 -4.49 9.59
CA VAL A 118 12.09 -5.90 9.28
C VAL A 118 11.37 -6.04 7.95
N ASN A 119 11.49 -7.19 7.34
CA ASN A 119 10.79 -7.53 6.09
C ASN A 119 10.38 -9.01 6.11
N THR A 120 9.77 -9.50 5.05
CA THR A 120 9.30 -10.89 4.94
C THR A 120 10.40 -11.95 4.96
N LYS A 121 11.67 -11.56 4.92
CA LYS A 121 12.84 -12.45 5.02
C LYS A 121 13.49 -12.40 6.41
N THR A 122 13.08 -11.47 7.26
CA THR A 122 13.57 -11.36 8.63
C THR A 122 13.08 -12.56 9.45
N GLY A 123 13.98 -13.15 10.22
CA GLY A 123 13.65 -14.31 11.05
C GLY A 123 12.60 -13.98 12.12
N GLN A 124 11.69 -14.93 12.39
CA GLN A 124 10.58 -14.71 13.31
C GLN A 124 11.03 -14.32 14.71
N ASN A 125 12.09 -14.95 15.24
CA ASN A 125 12.64 -14.65 16.56
C ASN A 125 13.12 -13.19 16.69
N GLU A 126 13.65 -12.65 15.61
CA GLU A 126 14.09 -11.25 15.56
C GLU A 126 12.89 -10.29 15.57
N ILE A 127 11.87 -10.59 14.76
CA ILE A 127 10.62 -9.84 14.74
C ILE A 127 9.98 -9.84 16.13
N ASP A 128 9.87 -11.01 16.74
CA ASP A 128 9.27 -11.20 18.08
C ASP A 128 10.01 -10.40 19.16
N ARG A 129 11.33 -10.32 19.06
CA ARG A 129 12.14 -9.50 19.97
C ARG A 129 11.77 -8.02 19.85
N TYR A 130 11.67 -7.48 18.63
CA TYR A 130 11.32 -6.07 18.43
C TYR A 130 9.87 -5.74 18.83
N LEU A 131 8.93 -6.66 18.57
CA LEU A 131 7.52 -6.49 18.96
C LEU A 131 7.30 -6.32 20.45
N LYS A 132 8.19 -6.86 21.31
CA LYS A 132 8.11 -6.73 22.76
C LYS A 132 8.36 -5.29 23.25
N PHE A 133 9.16 -4.53 22.54
CA PHE A 133 9.64 -3.23 23.00
C PHE A 133 9.14 -2.04 22.16
N CYS A 134 8.66 -2.29 20.94
CA CYS A 134 8.21 -1.21 20.08
C CYS A 134 7.00 -0.47 20.67
N LYS A 135 6.93 0.83 20.42
CA LYS A 135 5.80 1.71 20.74
C LYS A 135 5.05 2.16 19.49
N THR A 136 5.74 2.20 18.36
CA THR A 136 5.16 2.54 17.06
C THR A 136 5.53 1.49 16.01
N ILE A 137 4.53 0.98 15.30
CA ILE A 137 4.71 0.09 14.14
C ILE A 137 4.34 0.86 12.88
N ILE A 138 5.28 0.88 11.93
CA ILE A 138 5.08 1.44 10.60
C ILE A 138 4.99 0.31 9.58
N ILE A 139 3.92 0.31 8.77
CA ILE A 139 3.66 -0.74 7.78
C ILE A 139 3.75 -0.15 6.38
N THR A 140 4.80 -0.56 5.65
CA THR A 140 5.06 -0.16 4.25
C THR A 140 5.13 -1.36 3.31
N LEU A 141 4.66 -2.54 3.75
CA LEU A 141 4.68 -3.77 2.97
C LEU A 141 3.77 -3.68 1.74
N PRO A 142 4.18 -4.17 0.56
CA PRO A 142 3.29 -4.33 -0.56
C PRO A 142 2.27 -5.44 -0.28
N LEU A 143 1.09 -5.39 -0.88
CA LEU A 143 0.14 -6.50 -0.82
C LEU A 143 0.47 -7.54 -1.89
N ASN A 144 0.79 -8.75 -1.45
CA ASN A 144 1.01 -9.93 -2.30
C ASN A 144 0.65 -11.21 -1.52
N LYS A 145 0.92 -12.37 -2.09
CA LYS A 145 0.58 -13.67 -1.45
C LYS A 145 1.26 -13.86 -0.08
N SER A 146 2.49 -13.38 0.10
CA SER A 146 3.25 -13.55 1.35
C SER A 146 2.94 -12.48 2.40
N THR A 147 2.29 -11.38 2.01
CA THR A 147 1.98 -10.26 2.91
C THR A 147 0.49 -10.07 3.15
N LYS A 148 -0.36 -10.84 2.46
CA LYS A 148 -1.80 -10.85 2.74
C LYS A 148 -2.05 -11.35 4.16
N ASN A 149 -2.79 -10.55 4.92
CA ASN A 149 -3.08 -10.77 6.35
C ASN A 149 -1.82 -11.03 7.19
N TYR A 150 -0.70 -10.41 6.84
CA TYR A 150 0.55 -10.57 7.57
C TYR A 150 0.43 -10.13 9.03
N PHE A 151 -0.35 -9.06 9.27
CA PHE A 151 -0.74 -8.63 10.61
C PHE A 151 -2.02 -9.34 11.02
N ASP A 152 -1.87 -10.59 11.44
CA ASP A 152 -2.92 -11.47 11.92
C ASP A 152 -2.97 -11.50 13.47
N ARG A 153 -3.90 -12.32 14.02
CA ARG A 153 -4.02 -12.52 15.47
C ARG A 153 -2.72 -13.04 16.10
N THR A 154 -1.98 -13.89 15.39
CA THR A 154 -0.72 -14.48 15.89
C THR A 154 0.34 -13.41 16.05
N LEU A 155 0.50 -12.52 15.05
CA LEU A 155 1.47 -11.43 15.15
C LEU A 155 1.04 -10.40 16.20
N PHE A 156 -0.22 -10.00 16.22
CA PHE A 156 -0.73 -9.06 17.22
C PHE A 156 -0.61 -9.60 18.66
N SER A 157 -0.74 -10.92 18.89
CA SER A 157 -0.60 -11.51 20.22
C SER A 157 0.81 -11.37 20.83
N LYS A 158 1.81 -11.15 19.99
CA LYS A 158 3.22 -10.98 20.41
C LYS A 158 3.53 -9.55 20.88
N ILE A 159 2.64 -8.59 20.60
CA ILE A 159 2.79 -7.21 21.02
C ILE A 159 2.37 -7.07 22.48
N GLN A 160 3.33 -6.71 23.33
CA GLN A 160 3.10 -6.60 24.76
C GLN A 160 2.61 -5.23 25.21
N ASN A 161 3.08 -4.17 24.53
CA ASN A 161 2.77 -2.79 24.87
C ASN A 161 1.49 -2.30 24.17
N GLN A 162 0.98 -1.19 24.66
CA GLN A 162 0.05 -0.36 23.87
C GLN A 162 0.85 0.40 22.81
N ILE A 163 0.45 0.30 21.54
CA ILE A 163 1.21 0.83 20.41
C ILE A 163 0.41 1.77 19.52
N THR A 164 1.14 2.61 18.79
CA THR A 164 0.65 3.34 17.61
C THR A 164 0.92 2.51 16.36
N ILE A 165 -0.05 2.42 15.43
CA ILE A 165 0.15 1.80 14.12
C ILE A 165 -0.02 2.86 13.04
N ILE A 166 0.96 2.98 12.16
CA ILE A 166 0.93 3.88 11.00
C ILE A 166 1.09 3.03 9.74
N SER A 167 0.06 2.96 8.91
CA SER A 167 0.05 2.11 7.74
C SER A 167 -0.29 2.87 6.47
N ILE A 168 0.60 2.80 5.49
CA ILE A 168 0.36 3.20 4.11
C ILE A 168 0.25 1.99 3.18
N ALA A 169 0.24 0.79 3.76
CA ALA A 169 0.06 -0.46 3.04
C ALA A 169 -1.38 -0.58 2.51
N ARG A 170 -1.59 -1.55 1.62
CA ARG A 170 -2.93 -1.92 1.20
C ARG A 170 -3.70 -2.60 2.35
N GLY A 171 -5.00 -2.35 2.45
CA GLY A 171 -5.84 -2.85 3.54
C GLY A 171 -5.74 -4.36 3.79
N GLY A 172 -5.54 -5.16 2.76
CA GLY A 172 -5.38 -6.61 2.89
C GLY A 172 -4.06 -7.10 3.51
N VAL A 173 -3.13 -6.22 3.88
CA VAL A 173 -1.91 -6.56 4.65
C VAL A 173 -2.25 -6.80 6.12
N ILE A 174 -3.29 -6.14 6.61
CA ILE A 174 -3.77 -6.26 7.99
C ILE A 174 -5.09 -7.02 7.97
N ASP A 175 -5.19 -8.06 8.80
CA ASP A 175 -6.47 -8.70 9.10
C ASP A 175 -7.32 -7.74 9.96
N SER A 176 -8.44 -7.29 9.39
CA SER A 176 -9.30 -6.31 10.08
C SER A 176 -9.92 -6.86 11.36
N GLY A 177 -10.26 -8.16 11.39
CA GLY A 177 -10.78 -8.80 12.61
C GLY A 177 -9.72 -8.89 13.70
N ALA A 178 -8.47 -9.20 13.33
CA ALA A 178 -7.35 -9.21 14.25
C ALA A 178 -7.04 -7.80 14.80
N LEU A 179 -7.13 -6.76 13.96
CA LEU A 179 -6.96 -5.37 14.38
C LEU A 179 -8.05 -4.94 15.38
N LEU A 180 -9.32 -5.31 15.14
CA LEU A 180 -10.43 -5.02 16.03
C LEU A 180 -10.26 -5.72 17.38
N ASP A 181 -9.87 -7.00 17.39
CA ASP A 181 -9.57 -7.75 18.61
C ASP A 181 -8.41 -7.12 19.39
N PHE A 182 -7.38 -6.68 18.69
CA PHE A 182 -6.24 -5.98 19.29
C PHE A 182 -6.66 -4.65 19.93
N ASN A 183 -7.50 -3.89 19.23
CA ASN A 183 -8.05 -2.64 19.72
C ASN A 183 -8.97 -2.85 20.94
N SER A 184 -9.85 -3.85 20.91
CA SER A 184 -10.78 -4.15 22.02
C SER A 184 -10.06 -4.51 23.32
N LYS A 185 -8.83 -5.05 23.22
CA LYS A 185 -7.95 -5.32 24.36
C LYS A 185 -7.19 -4.08 24.87
N GLY A 186 -7.48 -2.88 24.34
CA GLY A 186 -6.81 -1.63 24.71
C GLY A 186 -5.35 -1.55 24.28
N LYS A 187 -4.92 -2.41 23.34
CA LYS A 187 -3.53 -2.47 22.86
C LYS A 187 -3.21 -1.48 21.75
N LEU A 188 -4.22 -0.97 21.03
CA LEU A 188 -4.05 0.07 20.03
C LEU A 188 -4.24 1.46 20.67
N LYS A 189 -3.16 2.23 20.77
CA LYS A 189 -3.21 3.62 21.23
C LYS A 189 -3.86 4.51 20.16
N ILE A 190 -3.27 4.51 18.96
CA ILE A 190 -3.80 5.21 17.78
C ILE A 190 -3.43 4.39 16.54
N GLY A 191 -4.37 4.31 15.58
CA GLY A 191 -4.13 3.77 14.26
C GLY A 191 -4.30 4.83 13.18
N HIS A 192 -3.26 5.04 12.36
CA HIS A 192 -3.30 5.90 11.18
C HIS A 192 -3.22 5.02 9.94
N PHE A 193 -4.28 5.00 9.14
CA PHE A 193 -4.37 4.12 7.98
C PHE A 193 -4.72 4.91 6.71
N ASP A 194 -3.83 4.88 5.70
CA ASP A 194 -4.14 5.41 4.37
C ASP A 194 -5.25 4.59 3.68
N MET A 195 -5.21 3.26 3.86
CA MET A 195 -6.21 2.34 3.31
C MET A 195 -6.55 1.22 4.30
N LEU A 196 -7.85 0.92 4.42
CA LEU A 196 -8.39 -0.21 5.14
C LEU A 196 -9.05 -1.20 4.17
N SER A 197 -9.14 -2.48 4.56
CA SER A 197 -9.88 -3.48 3.81
C SER A 197 -11.35 -3.08 3.66
N SER A 198 -11.95 -3.37 2.50
CA SER A 198 -13.38 -3.10 2.25
C SER A 198 -14.30 -3.86 3.20
N ASP A 199 -13.89 -5.07 3.61
CA ASP A 199 -14.75 -6.03 4.30
C ASP A 199 -15.22 -5.55 5.68
N ASN A 200 -14.40 -4.76 6.39
CA ASN A 200 -14.73 -4.24 7.72
C ASN A 200 -14.45 -2.73 7.84
N ARG A 201 -14.37 -2.01 6.72
CA ARG A 201 -13.97 -0.59 6.72
C ARG A 201 -14.81 0.27 7.66
N ASN A 202 -16.14 0.15 7.59
CA ASN A 202 -17.05 0.96 8.41
C ASN A 202 -16.90 0.65 9.90
N VAL A 203 -16.73 -0.63 10.27
CA VAL A 203 -16.57 -1.06 11.66
C VAL A 203 -15.22 -0.59 12.20
N VAL A 204 -14.15 -0.71 11.42
CA VAL A 204 -12.81 -0.25 11.81
C VAL A 204 -12.77 1.27 11.89
N ALA A 205 -13.35 1.98 10.91
CA ALA A 205 -13.37 3.46 10.88
C ALA A 205 -14.24 4.09 11.96
N SER A 206 -15.20 3.35 12.55
CA SER A 206 -16.02 3.83 13.66
C SER A 206 -15.28 3.88 15.01
N GLN A 207 -14.09 3.29 15.10
CA GLN A 207 -13.30 3.29 16.33
C GLN A 207 -12.67 4.66 16.58
N LYS A 208 -12.84 5.21 17.80
CA LYS A 208 -12.37 6.57 18.17
C LYS A 208 -10.87 6.80 17.98
N ASN A 209 -10.06 5.76 18.11
CA ASN A 209 -8.62 5.81 18.02
C ASN A 209 -8.07 5.34 16.65
N ILE A 210 -8.93 5.23 15.63
CA ILE A 210 -8.54 4.92 14.24
C ILE A 210 -8.85 6.14 13.37
N ARG A 211 -7.86 6.57 12.57
CA ARG A 211 -7.89 7.79 11.75
C ARG A 211 -7.40 7.51 10.33
#